data_7807b632309a5a007e9f85a2aaabbb8c
#
_entry.id   7807b632309a5a007e9f85a2aaabbb8c
#
_cell.length_a   1.000
_cell.length_b   1.000
_cell.length_c   1.000
_cell.angle_alpha   90.00
_cell.angle_beta   90.00
_cell.angle_gamma   90.00
#
_symmetry.space_group_name_H-M   'P 1'
#
loop_
_entity.id
_entity.type
_entity.pdbx_description
1 polymer ?
#
loop_
_entity_poly.entity_id
_entity_poly.type
_entity_poly.pdbx_seq_one_letter_code
_entity_poly.pdbx_strand_id
1 'polypeptide(L)'
;MHEVSLVAELIAECERRSSGRPVRLVRVRHASSIPEPALRQAFEMLIEGGELAEATLETETFDVLLQCKCGFAGALGHDDLISGSVAVCPTCGDVSTLRRTAELELLEVRTAP
;
A
#
# COMPACT_ATOMS: atom_id res chain seq x y z
N MET A 1 -5.26 6.10 11.13
CA MET A 1 -5.61 5.71 9.77
C MET A 1 -4.50 4.87 9.19
N HIS A 2 -4.86 3.67 8.80
CA HIS A 2 -3.88 2.69 8.38
C HIS A 2 -3.10 3.10 7.11
N GLU A 3 -3.81 3.62 6.12
CA GLU A 3 -3.21 4.05 4.86
C GLU A 3 -2.19 5.17 5.07
N VAL A 4 -2.49 6.11 5.96
CA VAL A 4 -1.58 7.22 6.23
C VAL A 4 -0.27 6.72 6.81
N SER A 5 -0.33 5.75 7.73
CA SER A 5 0.88 5.17 8.32
C SER A 5 1.73 4.45 7.28
N LEU A 6 1.09 3.68 6.40
CA LEU A 6 1.79 2.97 5.33
C LEU A 6 2.46 3.94 4.37
N VAL A 7 1.75 4.99 3.98
CA VAL A 7 2.28 5.98 3.05
C VAL A 7 3.40 6.79 3.70
N ALA A 8 3.29 7.11 4.99
CA ALA A 8 4.36 7.81 5.70
C ALA A 8 5.65 7.00 5.72
N GLU A 9 5.56 5.69 5.94
CA GLU A 9 6.73 4.81 5.89
C GLU A 9 7.31 4.73 4.48
N LEU A 10 6.45 4.68 3.47
CA LEU A 10 6.87 4.67 2.08
C LEU A 10 7.64 5.95 1.72
N ILE A 11 7.12 7.11 2.12
CA ILE A 11 7.75 8.38 1.85
C ILE A 11 9.10 8.48 2.54
N ALA A 12 9.20 8.02 3.79
CA ALA A 12 10.46 7.98 4.50
C ALA A 12 11.51 7.13 3.76
N GLU A 13 11.09 6.01 3.18
CA GLU A 13 11.99 5.18 2.38
C GLU A 13 12.42 5.90 1.09
N CYS A 14 11.50 6.60 0.44
CA CYS A 14 11.81 7.40 -0.75
C CYS A 14 12.86 8.46 -0.43
N GLU A 15 12.70 9.13 0.69
CA GLU A 15 13.64 10.17 1.13
C GLU A 15 15.01 9.59 1.41
N ARG A 16 15.08 8.42 2.03
CA ARG A 16 16.35 7.75 2.24
C ARG A 16 17.04 7.42 0.92
N ARG A 17 16.29 6.91 -0.05
CA ARG A 17 16.85 6.53 -1.35
C ARG A 17 17.26 7.72 -2.20
N SER A 18 16.54 8.83 -2.07
CA SER A 18 16.81 10.03 -2.88
C SER A 18 18.03 10.81 -2.39
N SER A 19 18.41 10.67 -1.14
CA SER A 19 19.56 11.33 -0.54
C SER A 19 19.54 12.86 -0.74
N GLY A 20 18.37 13.46 -0.57
CA GLY A 20 18.20 14.90 -0.69
C GLY A 20 17.94 15.40 -2.11
N ARG A 21 17.92 14.53 -3.10
CA ARG A 21 17.60 14.93 -4.48
C ARG A 21 16.09 15.00 -4.67
N PRO A 22 15.61 15.95 -5.49
CA PRO A 22 14.19 15.98 -5.83
C PRO A 22 13.76 14.69 -6.51
N VAL A 23 12.65 14.13 -6.05
CA VAL A 23 12.09 12.89 -6.62
C VAL A 23 11.11 13.25 -7.73
N ARG A 24 11.21 12.58 -8.86
CA ARG A 24 10.34 12.78 -10.02
C ARG A 24 9.25 11.75 -10.13
N LEU A 25 9.55 10.50 -9.76
CA LEU A 25 8.64 9.39 -9.93
C LEU A 25 8.75 8.45 -8.76
N VAL A 26 7.59 8.03 -8.26
CA VAL A 26 7.49 6.97 -7.26
C VAL A 26 6.54 5.93 -7.82
N ARG A 27 7.01 4.68 -7.95
CA ARG A 27 6.17 3.55 -8.37
C ARG A 27 5.98 2.63 -7.19
N VAL A 28 4.72 2.28 -6.95
CA VAL A 28 4.35 1.42 -5.84
C VAL A 28 3.43 0.30 -6.29
N ARG A 29 3.41 -0.75 -5.50
CA ARG A 29 2.46 -1.84 -5.63
C ARG A 29 1.69 -1.94 -4.33
N HIS A 30 0.37 -1.97 -4.43
CA HIS A 30 -0.46 -1.98 -3.23
C HIS A 30 -1.55 -3.05 -3.32
N ALA A 31 -1.98 -3.52 -2.16
CA ALA A 31 -3.05 -4.49 -2.09
C ALA A 31 -4.36 -3.87 -2.59
N SER A 32 -5.17 -4.67 -3.26
CA SER A 32 -6.48 -4.23 -3.75
C SER A 32 -7.41 -3.84 -2.60
N SER A 33 -7.10 -4.28 -1.38
CA SER A 33 -7.83 -3.88 -0.17
C SER A 33 -7.61 -2.42 0.20
N ILE A 34 -6.56 -1.77 -0.34
CA ILE A 34 -6.33 -0.34 -0.13
C ILE A 34 -6.97 0.39 -1.30
N PRO A 35 -8.00 1.23 -1.07
CA PRO A 35 -8.59 2.01 -2.16
C PRO A 35 -7.56 2.95 -2.76
N GLU A 36 -7.39 2.92 -4.06
CA GLU A 36 -6.38 3.74 -4.72
C GLU A 36 -6.58 5.25 -4.47
N PRO A 37 -7.82 5.79 -4.48
CA PRO A 37 -8.02 7.19 -4.17
C PRO A 37 -7.53 7.58 -2.76
N ALA A 38 -7.72 6.70 -1.78
CA ALA A 38 -7.26 6.96 -0.41
C ALA A 38 -5.73 6.96 -0.35
N LEU A 39 -5.10 6.05 -1.08
CA LEU A 39 -3.65 5.98 -1.17
C LEU A 39 -3.07 7.27 -1.78
N ARG A 40 -3.65 7.73 -2.89
CA ARG A 40 -3.22 8.96 -3.54
C ARG A 40 -3.43 10.19 -2.66
N GLN A 41 -4.56 10.26 -1.98
CA GLN A 41 -4.85 11.38 -1.10
C GLN A 41 -3.84 11.46 0.03
N ALA A 42 -3.53 10.34 0.67
CA ALA A 42 -2.54 10.30 1.74
C ALA A 42 -1.16 10.71 1.22
N PHE A 43 -0.79 10.23 0.03
CA PHE A 43 0.48 10.57 -0.59
C PHE A 43 0.58 12.08 -0.85
N GLU A 44 -0.43 12.65 -1.49
CA GLU A 44 -0.45 14.09 -1.80
C GLU A 44 -0.37 14.95 -0.55
N MET A 45 -1.03 14.54 0.52
CA MET A 45 -0.99 15.29 1.79
C MET A 45 0.40 15.28 2.42
N LEU A 46 1.09 14.15 2.35
CA LEU A 46 2.34 13.96 3.07
C LEU A 46 3.57 14.46 2.32
N ILE A 47 3.47 14.69 1.02
CA ILE A 47 4.62 15.14 0.22
C ILE A 47 4.76 16.65 0.11
N GLU A 48 3.78 17.41 0.59
CA GLU A 48 3.81 18.87 0.47
C GLU A 48 5.08 19.46 1.05
N GLY A 49 5.72 20.30 0.26
CA GLY A 49 6.90 21.05 0.69
C GLY A 49 8.19 20.26 0.81
N GLY A 50 8.19 18.98 0.49
CA GLY A 50 9.38 18.14 0.60
C GLY A 50 10.01 17.80 -0.75
N GLU A 51 10.93 16.87 -0.71
CA GLU A 51 11.64 16.39 -1.90
C GLU A 51 10.74 15.72 -2.92
N LEU A 52 9.60 15.22 -2.48
CA LEU A 52 8.63 14.54 -3.30
C LEU A 52 7.49 15.44 -3.79
N ALA A 53 7.55 16.74 -3.52
CA ALA A 53 6.43 17.65 -3.81
C ALA A 53 6.00 17.60 -5.28
N GLU A 54 6.92 17.33 -6.19
CA GLU A 54 6.64 17.29 -7.63
C GLU A 54 6.66 15.88 -8.20
N ALA A 55 6.70 14.87 -7.34
CA ALA A 55 6.77 13.49 -7.78
C ALA A 55 5.44 13.02 -8.36
N THR A 56 5.51 12.24 -9.43
CA THR A 56 4.36 11.53 -9.97
C THR A 56 4.26 10.18 -9.26
N LEU A 57 3.08 9.82 -8.83
CA LEU A 57 2.82 8.51 -8.23
C LEU A 57 2.21 7.58 -9.26
N GLU A 58 2.88 6.47 -9.53
CA GLU A 58 2.34 5.39 -10.35
C GLU A 58 2.04 4.19 -9.46
N THR A 59 0.89 3.58 -9.65
CA THR A 59 0.44 2.48 -8.81
C THR A 59 0.14 1.26 -9.64
N GLU A 60 0.43 0.09 -9.07
CA GLU A 60 -0.14 -1.16 -9.56
C GLU A 60 -0.74 -1.92 -8.39
N THR A 61 -1.74 -2.71 -8.67
CA THR A 61 -2.56 -3.36 -7.65
C THR A 61 -2.34 -4.86 -7.69
N PHE A 62 -2.39 -5.50 -6.52
CA PHE A 62 -2.44 -6.95 -6.44
C PHE A 62 -3.56 -7.37 -5.50
N ASP A 63 -4.13 -8.55 -5.75
CA ASP A 63 -5.21 -9.07 -4.91
C ASP A 63 -4.65 -9.82 -3.71
N VAL A 64 -5.27 -9.60 -2.55
CA VAL A 64 -5.02 -10.40 -1.36
C VAL A 64 -5.99 -11.56 -1.41
N LEU A 65 -5.49 -12.78 -1.51
CA LEU A 65 -6.31 -13.97 -1.70
C LEU A 65 -6.42 -14.77 -0.40
N LEU A 66 -7.60 -15.33 -0.17
CA LEU A 66 -7.86 -16.22 0.95
C LEU A 66 -8.48 -17.52 0.45
N GLN A 67 -7.98 -18.64 0.96
CA GLN A 67 -8.65 -19.93 0.87
C GLN A 67 -9.07 -20.33 2.27
N CYS A 68 -10.36 -20.44 2.48
CA CYS A 68 -10.93 -20.77 3.79
C CYS A 68 -11.47 -22.20 3.79
N LYS A 69 -11.40 -22.85 4.95
CA LYS A 69 -11.93 -24.20 5.13
C LYS A 69 -13.43 -24.30 4.86
N CYS A 70 -14.15 -23.17 4.95
CA CYS A 70 -15.58 -23.15 4.66
C CYS A 70 -15.89 -23.26 3.16
N GLY A 71 -14.86 -23.22 2.31
CA GLY A 71 -15.01 -23.28 0.87
C GLY A 71 -14.82 -21.96 0.15
N PHE A 72 -14.71 -20.85 0.88
CA PHE A 72 -14.42 -19.57 0.25
C PHE A 72 -13.02 -19.59 -0.37
N ALA A 73 -12.92 -19.11 -1.61
CA ALA A 73 -11.64 -18.91 -2.28
C ALA A 73 -11.79 -17.68 -3.16
N GLY A 74 -10.98 -16.67 -2.92
CA GLY A 74 -11.06 -15.44 -3.71
C GLY A 74 -10.35 -14.27 -3.08
N ALA A 75 -10.52 -13.11 -3.70
CA ALA A 75 -9.90 -11.87 -3.25
C ALA A 75 -10.65 -11.28 -2.06
N LEU A 76 -9.88 -10.69 -1.16
CA LEU A 76 -10.42 -10.01 0.02
C LEU A 76 -10.57 -8.52 -0.25
N GLY A 77 -11.64 -7.94 0.27
CA GLY A 77 -11.85 -6.50 0.24
C GLY A 77 -11.16 -5.79 1.40
N HIS A 78 -11.24 -4.48 1.38
CA HIS A 78 -10.66 -3.63 2.42
C HIS A 78 -11.19 -3.99 3.82
N ASP A 79 -12.51 -4.26 3.91
CA ASP A 79 -13.16 -4.54 5.18
C ASP A 79 -12.88 -5.94 5.73
N ASP A 80 -12.32 -6.81 4.90
CA ASP A 80 -12.03 -8.18 5.28
C ASP A 80 -10.65 -8.34 5.94
N LEU A 81 -9.86 -7.29 5.94
CA LEU A 81 -8.53 -7.30 6.55
C LEU A 81 -8.53 -6.52 7.84
N ILE A 82 -8.09 -7.17 8.92
CA ILE A 82 -7.90 -6.51 10.22
C ILE A 82 -6.53 -5.83 10.22
N SER A 83 -5.55 -6.48 9.61
CA SER A 83 -4.20 -5.95 9.45
C SER A 83 -3.57 -6.58 8.21
N GLY A 84 -2.33 -6.26 7.93
CA GLY A 84 -1.63 -6.79 6.76
C GLY A 84 -1.51 -8.30 6.72
N SER A 85 -1.70 -8.99 7.85
CA SER A 85 -1.52 -10.44 7.93
C SER A 85 -2.70 -11.17 8.55
N VAL A 86 -3.77 -10.46 8.94
CA VAL A 86 -4.94 -11.08 9.59
C VAL A 86 -6.19 -10.72 8.80
N ALA A 87 -6.93 -11.74 8.41
CA ALA A 87 -8.13 -11.59 7.60
C ALA A 87 -9.34 -12.25 8.24
N VAL A 88 -10.51 -11.71 7.92
CA VAL A 88 -11.79 -12.31 8.29
C VAL A 88 -12.43 -12.84 7.01
N CYS A 89 -12.82 -14.11 7.02
CA CYS A 89 -13.48 -14.70 5.85
C CYS A 89 -14.84 -14.01 5.63
N PRO A 90 -15.10 -13.48 4.42
CA PRO A 90 -16.37 -12.82 4.15
C PRO A 90 -17.57 -13.75 4.14
N THR A 91 -17.36 -15.06 4.06
CA THR A 91 -18.43 -16.04 4.03
C THR A 91 -18.76 -16.60 5.41
N CYS A 92 -17.76 -17.00 6.19
CA CYS A 92 -18.00 -17.66 7.48
C CYS A 92 -17.58 -16.85 8.71
N GLY A 93 -16.86 -15.77 8.52
CA GLY A 93 -16.42 -14.93 9.62
C GLY A 93 -15.20 -15.42 10.40
N ASP A 94 -14.63 -16.54 10.03
CA ASP A 94 -13.43 -17.05 10.68
C ASP A 94 -12.25 -16.12 10.46
N VAL A 95 -11.42 -15.99 11.48
CA VAL A 95 -10.20 -15.19 11.43
C VAL A 95 -9.04 -16.09 11.02
N SER A 96 -8.29 -15.64 10.02
CA SER A 96 -7.15 -16.38 9.50
C SER A 96 -5.91 -15.52 9.49
N THR A 97 -4.76 -16.13 9.76
CA THR A 97 -3.47 -15.48 9.56
C THR A 97 -3.02 -15.78 8.13
N LEU A 98 -2.76 -14.72 7.37
CA LEU A 98 -2.29 -14.84 6.00
C LEU A 98 -0.77 -14.95 5.99
N ARG A 99 -0.23 -15.52 4.94
CA ARG A 99 1.20 -15.40 4.70
C ARG A 99 1.51 -13.92 4.59
N ARG A 100 2.61 -13.54 5.19
CA ARG A 100 3.00 -12.15 5.22
C ARG A 100 3.11 -11.61 3.80
N THR A 101 2.34 -10.58 3.51
CA THR A 101 2.38 -9.84 2.25
C THR A 101 2.40 -8.36 2.60
N ALA A 102 3.33 -7.63 2.05
CA ALA A 102 3.34 -6.18 2.24
C ALA A 102 2.12 -5.58 1.54
N GLU A 103 1.33 -4.84 2.29
CA GLU A 103 0.15 -4.17 1.72
C GLU A 103 0.54 -3.06 0.77
N LEU A 104 1.71 -2.47 0.98
CA LEU A 104 2.24 -1.38 0.16
C LEU A 104 3.73 -1.61 0.00
N GLU A 105 4.19 -1.62 -1.24
CA GLU A 105 5.56 -1.92 -1.58
C GLU A 105 6.11 -0.89 -2.55
N LEU A 106 7.30 -0.38 -2.25
CA LEU A 106 7.98 0.55 -3.12
C LEU A 106 8.71 -0.22 -4.22
N LEU A 107 8.37 0.07 -5.47
CA LEU A 107 8.99 -0.58 -6.62
C LEU A 107 10.13 0.22 -7.20
N GLU A 108 9.97 1.53 -7.29
CA GLU A 108 10.96 2.38 -7.93
C GLU A 108 10.88 3.82 -7.42
N VAL A 109 12.03 4.44 -7.27
CA VAL A 109 12.15 5.88 -7.03
C VAL A 109 13.08 6.45 -8.10
N ARG A 110 12.62 7.43 -8.85
CA ARG A 110 13.47 8.17 -9.78
C ARG A 110 13.67 9.59 -9.30
N THR A 111 14.92 9.98 -9.26
CA THR A 111 15.28 11.35 -8.91
C THR A 111 15.51 12.17 -10.15
N ALA A 112 15.51 13.50 -9.98
CA ALA A 112 15.91 14.43 -11.05
C ALA A 112 17.38 14.20 -11.40
N PRO A 113 17.75 14.38 -12.67
CA PRO A 113 19.15 14.25 -13.09
C PRO A 113 20.05 15.29 -12.43
#